data_84c42fff8ee93476ffc37b27b48687d1
#
_entry.id   84c42fff8ee93476ffc37b27b48687d1
#
_cell.length_a   1.000
_cell.length_b   1.000
_cell.length_c   1.000
_cell.angle_alpha   90.00
_cell.angle_beta   90.00
_cell.angle_gamma   90.00
#
_symmetry.space_group_name_H-M   'P 1'
#
loop_
_entity.id
_entity.type
_entity.pdbx_description
1 polymer ?
#
loop_
_entity_poly.entity_id
_entity_poly.type
_entity_poly.pdbx_seq_one_letter_code
_entity_poly.pdbx_strand_id
1 'polypeptide(L)'
;MTSTEFLSDSPASTEAFAAQWAQTLAPDTAILLRGDLGAGKTTFVRGLARGLGITQPMRSPTFTLTHEYTIQQPPALRGLPLFHIDLYRIETAAQLHTLGLDEIFERGGVAAIEWAERLELWSEPLSVAHRWAVRLIPLSDAQRQIVIECLQKPPAAADTSP
;
A
#
# COMPACT_ATOMS: atom_id res chain seq x y z
N MET A 1 11.64 -10.29 12.21
CA MET A 1 10.76 -9.71 11.18
C MET A 1 9.33 -10.13 11.48
N THR A 2 8.41 -9.18 11.44
CA THR A 2 6.99 -9.47 11.64
C THR A 2 6.39 -9.81 10.28
N SER A 3 5.89 -11.01 10.13
CA SER A 3 5.16 -11.48 8.94
C SER A 3 3.75 -11.90 9.36
N THR A 4 2.77 -11.57 8.56
CA THR A 4 1.38 -12.00 8.72
C THR A 4 0.94 -12.70 7.45
N GLU A 5 0.35 -13.88 7.61
CA GLU A 5 -0.21 -14.64 6.50
C GLU A 5 -1.72 -14.78 6.67
N PHE A 6 -2.46 -14.66 5.58
CA PHE A 6 -3.90 -14.79 5.54
C PHE A 6 -4.34 -15.57 4.30
N LEU A 7 -5.23 -16.53 4.47
CA LEU A 7 -5.86 -17.24 3.36
C LEU A 7 -7.21 -16.61 3.05
N SER A 8 -7.31 -15.95 1.90
CA SER A 8 -8.55 -15.36 1.41
C SER A 8 -9.25 -16.33 0.47
N ASP A 9 -10.55 -16.49 0.65
CA ASP A 9 -11.42 -17.36 -0.18
C ASP A 9 -12.32 -16.59 -1.15
N SER A 10 -12.28 -15.26 -1.12
CA SER A 10 -13.11 -14.40 -1.95
C SER A 10 -12.57 -12.97 -2.02
N PRO A 11 -12.98 -12.15 -3.02
CA PRO A 11 -12.69 -10.72 -3.01
C PRO A 11 -13.17 -10.01 -1.74
N ALA A 12 -14.35 -10.36 -1.24
CA ALA A 12 -14.89 -9.81 0.01
C ALA A 12 -14.01 -10.13 1.22
N SER A 13 -13.47 -11.34 1.29
CA SER A 13 -12.52 -11.76 2.33
C SER A 13 -11.21 -10.97 2.25
N THR A 14 -10.69 -10.76 1.05
CA THR A 14 -9.50 -9.91 0.84
C THR A 14 -9.73 -8.47 1.29
N GLU A 15 -10.86 -7.87 0.90
CA GLU A 15 -11.21 -6.51 1.32
C GLU A 15 -11.38 -6.38 2.83
N ALA A 16 -12.06 -7.34 3.47
CA ALA A 16 -12.28 -7.33 4.91
C ALA A 16 -10.95 -7.44 5.69
N PHE A 17 -10.06 -8.31 5.25
CA PHE A 17 -8.73 -8.45 5.84
C PHE A 17 -7.90 -7.17 5.68
N ALA A 18 -7.86 -6.59 4.49
CA ALA A 18 -7.15 -5.35 4.22
C ALA A 18 -7.71 -4.18 5.05
N ALA A 19 -9.04 -4.09 5.18
CA ALA A 19 -9.70 -3.05 5.98
C ALA A 19 -9.32 -3.16 7.46
N GLN A 20 -9.26 -4.36 8.01
CA GLN A 20 -8.83 -4.58 9.38
C GLN A 20 -7.36 -4.23 9.57
N TRP A 21 -6.50 -4.67 8.66
CA TRP A 21 -5.08 -4.36 8.71
C TRP A 21 -4.80 -2.87 8.58
N ALA A 22 -5.59 -2.14 7.81
CA ALA A 22 -5.47 -0.69 7.65
C ALA A 22 -5.53 0.08 8.98
N GLN A 23 -6.22 -0.45 10.00
CA GLN A 23 -6.30 0.16 11.32
C GLN A 23 -4.97 0.15 12.08
N THR A 24 -4.02 -0.66 11.65
CA THR A 24 -2.69 -0.78 12.27
C THR A 24 -1.64 0.12 11.62
N LEU A 25 -1.99 0.80 10.53
CA LEU A 25 -1.05 1.63 9.78
C LEU A 25 -0.71 2.91 10.54
N ALA A 26 0.51 3.37 10.31
CA ALA A 26 1.03 4.64 10.83
C ALA A 26 1.18 5.67 9.69
N PRO A 27 1.31 6.97 10.01
CA PRO A 27 1.73 7.96 9.03
C PRO A 27 3.07 7.59 8.38
N ASP A 28 3.32 8.17 7.21
CA ASP A 28 4.57 7.99 6.48
C ASP A 28 4.85 6.50 6.15
N THR A 29 3.87 5.87 5.53
CA THR A 29 3.88 4.44 5.17
C THR A 29 3.83 4.24 3.66
N ALA A 30 4.71 3.38 3.13
CA ALA A 30 4.61 2.80 1.79
C ALA A 30 4.23 1.32 1.88
N ILE A 31 3.23 0.92 1.11
CA ILE A 31 2.75 -0.46 0.98
C ILE A 31 3.07 -0.92 -0.45
N LEU A 32 3.98 -1.86 -0.55
CA LEU A 32 4.49 -2.38 -1.82
C LEU A 32 3.75 -3.67 -2.19
N LEU A 33 2.77 -3.55 -3.11
CA LEU A 33 1.93 -4.66 -3.53
C LEU A 33 2.53 -5.38 -4.73
N ARG A 34 2.67 -6.68 -4.60
CA ARG A 34 3.19 -7.59 -5.61
C ARG A 34 2.22 -8.75 -5.84
N GLY A 35 2.16 -9.19 -7.07
CA GLY A 35 1.32 -10.31 -7.49
C GLY A 35 1.04 -10.21 -8.98
N ASP A 36 0.76 -11.35 -9.61
CA ASP A 36 0.43 -11.41 -11.02
C ASP A 36 -0.85 -10.64 -11.34
N LEU A 37 -1.08 -10.39 -12.62
CA LEU A 37 -2.33 -9.79 -13.09
C LEU A 37 -3.52 -10.61 -12.59
N GLY A 38 -4.51 -9.95 -12.00
CA GLY A 38 -5.67 -10.60 -11.42
C GLY A 38 -5.45 -11.24 -10.03
N ALA A 39 -4.29 -11.06 -9.40
CA ALA A 39 -4.02 -11.59 -8.06
C ALA A 39 -4.85 -10.95 -6.95
N GLY A 40 -5.44 -9.78 -7.20
CA GLY A 40 -6.29 -9.08 -6.22
C GLY A 40 -5.63 -7.87 -5.57
N LYS A 41 -4.59 -7.31 -6.17
CA LYS A 41 -3.91 -6.10 -5.66
C LYS A 41 -4.87 -4.92 -5.50
N THR A 42 -5.64 -4.62 -6.55
CA THR A 42 -6.63 -3.54 -6.51
C THR A 42 -7.75 -3.83 -5.50
N THR A 43 -8.18 -5.07 -5.37
CA THR A 43 -9.14 -5.51 -4.35
C THR A 43 -8.60 -5.25 -2.94
N PHE A 44 -7.33 -5.56 -2.71
CA PHE A 44 -6.66 -5.28 -1.43
C PHE A 44 -6.63 -3.77 -1.14
N VAL A 45 -6.30 -2.93 -2.13
CA VAL A 45 -6.29 -1.47 -1.97
C VAL A 45 -7.70 -0.92 -1.69
N ARG A 46 -8.74 -1.48 -2.30
CA ARG A 46 -10.13 -1.12 -1.95
C ARG A 46 -10.44 -1.42 -0.49
N GLY A 47 -9.99 -2.55 0.00
CA GLY A 47 -10.11 -2.90 1.41
C GLY A 47 -9.38 -1.92 2.32
N LEU A 48 -8.14 -1.55 1.99
CA LEU A 48 -7.39 -0.53 2.71
C LEU A 48 -8.17 0.78 2.78
N ALA A 49 -8.65 1.26 1.64
CA ALA A 49 -9.41 2.51 1.55
C ALA A 49 -10.66 2.48 2.43
N ARG A 50 -11.40 1.36 2.40
CA ARG A 50 -12.58 1.18 3.26
C ARG A 50 -12.21 1.23 4.73
N GLY A 51 -11.13 0.56 5.14
CA GLY A 51 -10.61 0.59 6.50
C GLY A 51 -10.14 1.98 6.92
N LEU A 52 -9.66 2.79 5.98
CA LEU A 52 -9.26 4.17 6.19
C LEU A 52 -10.42 5.18 6.12
N GLY A 53 -11.66 4.69 6.06
CA GLY A 53 -12.87 5.52 6.08
C GLY A 53 -13.14 6.27 4.78
N ILE A 54 -12.54 5.85 3.69
CA ILE A 54 -12.74 6.44 2.36
C ILE A 54 -14.00 5.83 1.76
N THR A 55 -15.00 6.65 1.49
CA THR A 55 -16.29 6.24 0.95
C THR A 55 -16.43 6.50 -0.56
N GLN A 56 -15.51 7.26 -1.13
CA GLN A 56 -15.46 7.53 -2.55
C GLN A 56 -15.22 6.24 -3.34
N PRO A 57 -15.88 6.04 -4.51
CA PRO A 57 -15.57 4.92 -5.38
C PRO A 57 -14.09 4.93 -5.78
N MET A 58 -13.42 3.80 -5.56
CA MET A 58 -12.03 3.65 -5.99
C MET A 58 -11.98 3.09 -7.39
N ARG A 59 -11.27 3.79 -8.26
CA ARG A 59 -10.96 3.35 -9.61
C ARG A 59 -9.49 2.99 -9.69
N SER A 60 -9.18 1.94 -10.46
CA SER A 60 -7.78 1.64 -10.79
C SER A 60 -7.16 2.84 -11.51
N PRO A 61 -5.99 3.34 -11.09
CA PRO A 61 -5.33 4.48 -11.71
C PRO A 61 -4.56 4.08 -12.99
N THR A 62 -5.19 3.30 -13.87
CA THR A 62 -4.54 2.69 -15.04
C THR A 62 -4.00 3.74 -16.01
N PHE A 63 -4.70 4.88 -16.17
CA PHE A 63 -4.30 5.95 -17.11
C PHE A 63 -3.61 7.12 -16.43
N THR A 64 -3.99 7.44 -15.20
CA THR A 64 -3.44 8.57 -14.44
C THR A 64 -2.26 8.19 -13.56
N LEU A 65 -2.00 6.89 -13.38
CA LEU A 65 -0.96 6.27 -12.56
C LEU A 65 -1.10 6.54 -11.07
N THR A 66 -1.75 7.62 -10.64
CA THR A 66 -1.90 7.99 -9.23
C THR A 66 -3.27 8.59 -8.97
N HIS A 67 -3.96 8.10 -7.94
CA HIS A 67 -5.15 8.71 -7.36
C HIS A 67 -4.90 9.06 -5.89
N GLU A 68 -5.44 10.20 -5.46
CA GLU A 68 -5.34 10.69 -4.09
C GLU A 68 -6.71 10.69 -3.41
N TYR A 69 -6.76 10.23 -2.16
CA TYR A 69 -7.95 10.22 -1.31
C TYR A 69 -7.58 10.77 0.07
N THR A 70 -8.54 11.34 0.78
CA THR A 70 -8.33 11.83 2.15
C THR A 70 -8.75 10.77 3.16
N ILE A 71 -7.83 10.38 4.05
CA ILE A 71 -8.06 9.40 5.10
C ILE A 71 -8.95 9.99 6.20
N GLN A 72 -9.93 9.23 6.67
CA GLN A 72 -10.87 9.65 7.71
C GLN A 72 -10.62 8.97 9.05
N GLN A 73 -9.98 7.79 9.04
CA GLN A 73 -9.68 6.99 10.22
C GLN A 73 -8.48 6.06 9.95
N PRO A 74 -7.75 5.57 10.97
CA PRO A 74 -7.89 5.90 12.39
C PRO A 74 -7.45 7.35 12.71
N PRO A 75 -7.65 7.84 13.94
CA PRO A 75 -7.34 9.23 14.29
C PRO A 75 -5.91 9.68 13.94
N ALA A 76 -4.92 8.79 14.08
CA ALA A 76 -3.52 9.09 13.76
C ALA A 76 -3.28 9.39 12.27
N LEU A 77 -4.17 8.93 11.39
CA LEU A 77 -4.05 9.11 9.92
C LEU A 77 -5.05 10.13 9.38
N ARG A 78 -6.01 10.59 10.19
CA ARG A 78 -7.09 11.47 9.74
C ARG A 78 -6.55 12.74 9.10
N GLY A 79 -7.07 13.06 7.90
CA GLY A 79 -6.67 14.23 7.12
C GLY A 79 -5.43 14.03 6.26
N LEU A 80 -4.68 12.94 6.46
CA LEU A 80 -3.54 12.60 5.60
C LEU A 80 -4.03 11.95 4.29
N PRO A 81 -3.23 12.02 3.22
CA PRO A 81 -3.59 11.40 1.96
C PRO A 81 -3.35 9.89 1.95
N LEU A 82 -4.23 9.15 1.27
CA LEU A 82 -3.95 7.85 0.69
C LEU A 82 -3.67 8.05 -0.80
N PHE A 83 -2.49 7.68 -1.23
CA PHE A 83 -2.15 7.60 -2.65
C PHE A 83 -2.30 6.16 -3.13
N HIS A 84 -3.11 5.95 -4.16
CA HIS A 84 -3.16 4.70 -4.90
C HIS A 84 -2.37 4.86 -6.19
N ILE A 85 -1.27 4.14 -6.31
CA ILE A 85 -0.31 4.23 -7.41
C ILE A 85 -0.27 2.88 -8.12
N ASP A 86 -0.34 2.89 -9.45
CA ASP A 86 -0.22 1.69 -10.29
C ASP A 86 0.95 1.86 -11.27
N LEU A 87 1.98 1.05 -11.09
CA LEU A 87 3.20 1.11 -11.90
C LEU A 87 3.20 0.12 -13.07
N TYR A 88 2.07 -0.51 -13.39
CA TYR A 88 1.99 -1.53 -14.43
C TYR A 88 2.57 -1.06 -15.78
N ARG A 89 2.30 0.19 -16.16
CA ARG A 89 2.74 0.78 -17.44
C ARG A 89 4.11 1.46 -17.39
N ILE A 90 4.76 1.48 -16.23
CA ILE A 90 6.09 2.05 -16.10
C ILE A 90 7.12 1.07 -16.66
N GLU A 91 7.90 1.52 -17.64
CA GLU A 91 8.93 0.73 -18.29
C GLU A 91 10.34 1.32 -18.12
N THR A 92 10.43 2.62 -17.79
CA THR A 92 11.70 3.33 -17.67
C THR A 92 11.81 4.10 -16.37
N ALA A 93 13.05 4.34 -15.92
CA ALA A 93 13.31 5.20 -14.77
C ALA A 93 12.80 6.63 -14.99
N ALA A 94 12.91 7.17 -16.21
CA ALA A 94 12.41 8.51 -16.55
C ALA A 94 10.91 8.62 -16.33
N GLN A 95 10.13 7.62 -16.75
CA GLN A 95 8.68 7.57 -16.49
C GLN A 95 8.38 7.54 -14.99
N LEU A 96 9.13 6.77 -14.22
CA LEU A 96 8.97 6.67 -12.78
C LEU A 96 9.25 8.02 -12.10
N HIS A 97 10.30 8.72 -12.52
CA HIS A 97 10.64 10.05 -12.00
C HIS A 97 9.54 11.10 -12.25
N THR A 98 8.79 10.99 -13.36
CA THR A 98 7.71 11.94 -13.66
C THR A 98 6.49 11.80 -12.75
N LEU A 99 6.37 10.71 -11.98
CA LEU A 99 5.28 10.52 -11.04
C LEU A 99 5.36 11.42 -9.80
N GLY A 100 6.54 11.96 -9.49
CA GLY A 100 6.72 12.76 -8.30
C GLY A 100 6.63 11.98 -7.01
N LEU A 101 7.23 10.77 -6.96
CA LEU A 101 7.17 9.91 -5.77
C LEU A 101 7.75 10.59 -4.53
N ASP A 102 8.81 11.39 -4.66
CA ASP A 102 9.40 12.11 -3.54
C ASP A 102 8.40 13.08 -2.90
N GLU A 103 7.69 13.87 -3.72
CA GLU A 103 6.66 14.78 -3.25
C GLU A 103 5.49 14.04 -2.60
N ILE A 104 5.13 12.87 -3.13
CA ILE A 104 4.09 12.00 -2.56
C ILE A 104 4.51 11.55 -1.16
N PHE A 105 5.72 11.05 -0.99
CA PHE A 105 6.21 10.56 0.30
C PHE A 105 6.39 11.69 1.32
N GLU A 106 6.81 12.88 0.90
CA GLU A 106 6.95 14.05 1.77
C GLU A 106 5.61 14.48 2.43
N ARG A 107 4.48 14.08 1.87
CA ARG A 107 3.17 14.40 2.44
C ARG A 107 2.81 13.54 3.65
N GLY A 108 3.58 12.52 3.96
CA GLY A 108 3.52 11.77 5.21
C GLY A 108 2.28 10.90 5.40
N GLY A 109 1.51 10.64 4.35
CA GLY A 109 0.34 9.77 4.38
C GLY A 109 0.65 8.30 4.18
N VAL A 110 -0.22 7.61 3.46
CA VAL A 110 -0.07 6.21 3.06
C VAL A 110 -0.02 6.13 1.54
N ALA A 111 1.00 5.47 1.00
CA ALA A 111 1.10 5.18 -0.43
C ALA A 111 0.94 3.68 -0.66
N ALA A 112 -0.12 3.27 -1.35
CA ALA A 112 -0.35 1.91 -1.80
C ALA A 112 0.09 1.79 -3.26
N ILE A 113 1.14 1.02 -3.51
CA ILE A 113 1.83 0.95 -4.80
C ILE A 113 1.66 -0.44 -5.38
N GLU A 114 0.84 -0.56 -6.43
CA GLU A 114 0.71 -1.79 -7.20
C GLU A 114 1.86 -1.93 -8.21
N TRP A 115 2.21 -3.17 -8.54
CA TRP A 115 3.36 -3.49 -9.39
C TRP A 115 4.66 -2.90 -8.83
N ALA A 116 4.85 -3.05 -7.52
CA ALA A 116 5.96 -2.47 -6.79
C ALA A 116 7.34 -2.98 -7.23
N GLU A 117 7.42 -4.12 -7.92
CA GLU A 117 8.64 -4.60 -8.59
C GLU A 117 9.22 -3.59 -9.58
N ARG A 118 8.39 -2.71 -10.14
CA ARG A 118 8.86 -1.61 -11.01
C ARG A 118 9.71 -0.57 -10.28
N LEU A 119 9.64 -0.54 -8.95
CA LEU A 119 10.50 0.33 -8.14
C LEU A 119 11.99 -0.07 -8.21
N GLU A 120 12.32 -1.21 -8.78
CA GLU A 120 13.73 -1.56 -9.10
C GLU A 120 14.38 -0.57 -10.08
N LEU A 121 13.56 0.15 -10.85
CA LEU A 121 14.01 1.27 -11.71
C LEU A 121 14.34 2.54 -10.92
N TRP A 122 13.94 2.60 -9.65
CA TRP A 122 14.20 3.72 -8.76
C TRP A 122 15.54 3.52 -8.06
N SER A 123 16.48 4.42 -8.29
CA SER A 123 17.87 4.29 -7.81
C SER A 123 18.06 4.72 -6.35
N GLU A 124 17.07 5.43 -5.80
CA GLU A 124 17.14 6.02 -4.46
C GLU A 124 16.34 5.18 -3.46
N PRO A 125 16.73 5.11 -2.19
CA PRO A 125 15.87 4.54 -1.16
C PRO A 125 14.55 5.29 -1.05
N LEU A 126 13.44 4.57 -0.80
CA LEU A 126 12.16 5.22 -0.52
C LEU A 126 12.25 5.98 0.80
N SER A 127 11.99 7.29 0.76
CA SER A 127 12.05 8.17 1.92
C SER A 127 10.76 8.10 2.72
N VAL A 128 10.53 6.97 3.39
CA VAL A 128 9.37 6.71 4.25
C VAL A 128 9.80 6.05 5.56
N ALA A 129 9.07 6.34 6.65
CA ALA A 129 9.35 5.76 7.96
C ALA A 129 8.96 4.27 8.04
N HIS A 130 7.84 3.90 7.43
CA HIS A 130 7.32 2.53 7.45
C HIS A 130 7.23 1.98 6.04
N ARG A 131 7.72 0.76 5.85
CA ARG A 131 7.65 0.09 4.56
C ARG A 131 7.19 -1.35 4.74
N TRP A 132 6.16 -1.73 4.00
CA TRP A 132 5.55 -3.04 4.02
C TRP A 132 5.55 -3.66 2.64
N ALA A 133 5.86 -4.94 2.54
CA ALA A 133 5.60 -5.73 1.34
C ALA A 133 4.31 -6.52 1.52
N VAL A 134 3.44 -6.47 0.51
CA VAL A 134 2.21 -7.27 0.44
C VAL A 134 2.28 -8.11 -0.82
N ARG A 135 2.32 -9.44 -0.66
CA ARG A 135 2.30 -10.39 -1.77
C ARG A 135 0.95 -11.09 -1.82
N LEU A 136 0.33 -11.10 -2.98
CA LEU A 136 -0.91 -11.83 -3.24
C LEU A 136 -0.59 -12.98 -4.19
N ILE A 137 -0.81 -14.20 -3.71
CA ILE A 137 -0.45 -15.44 -4.41
C ILE A 137 -1.72 -16.23 -4.66
N PRO A 138 -2.22 -16.29 -5.92
CA PRO A 138 -3.37 -17.13 -6.26
C PRO A 138 -3.07 -18.60 -6.01
N LEU A 139 -3.95 -19.30 -5.30
CA LEU A 139 -3.90 -20.74 -5.07
C LEU A 139 -4.92 -21.48 -5.93
N SER A 140 -6.03 -20.83 -6.24
CA SER A 140 -7.10 -21.29 -7.14
C SER A 140 -7.86 -20.07 -7.66
N ASP A 141 -8.91 -20.27 -8.44
CA ASP A 141 -9.75 -19.15 -8.93
C ASP A 141 -10.37 -18.35 -7.78
N ALA A 142 -10.71 -19.00 -6.67
CA ALA A 142 -11.35 -18.37 -5.52
C ALA A 142 -10.38 -18.02 -4.38
N GLN A 143 -9.30 -18.78 -4.23
CA GLN A 143 -8.40 -18.69 -3.08
C GLN A 143 -7.08 -18.00 -3.42
N ARG A 144 -6.59 -17.20 -2.48
CA ARG A 144 -5.27 -16.58 -2.53
C ARG A 144 -4.65 -16.49 -1.16
N GLN A 145 -3.35 -16.66 -1.11
CA GLN A 145 -2.56 -16.37 0.07
C GLN A 145 -2.12 -14.91 0.02
N ILE A 146 -2.30 -14.21 1.13
CA ILE A 146 -1.82 -12.84 1.32
C ILE A 146 -0.72 -12.88 2.36
N VAL A 147 0.46 -12.40 2.00
CA VAL A 147 1.61 -12.34 2.90
C VAL A 147 2.02 -10.89 3.07
N ILE A 148 2.00 -10.42 4.32
CA ILE A 148 2.40 -9.06 4.68
C ILE A 148 3.68 -9.14 5.50
N GLU A 149 4.73 -8.46 5.04
CA GLU A 149 6.03 -8.40 5.69
C GLU A 149 6.44 -6.97 5.99
N CYS A 150 6.89 -6.74 7.21
CA CYS A 150 7.47 -5.45 7.58
C CYS A 150 8.92 -5.38 7.05
N LEU A 151 9.18 -4.47 6.12
CA LEU A 151 10.50 -4.23 5.55
C LEU A 151 11.28 -3.16 6.32
N GLN A 152 10.57 -2.17 6.90
CA GLN A 152 11.18 -1.07 7.62
C GLN A 152 10.18 -0.48 8.61
N LYS A 153 10.66 -0.23 9.84
CA LYS A 153 10.01 0.59 10.86
C LYS A 153 11.04 1.54 11.45
N PRO A 154 10.65 2.75 11.88
CA PRO A 154 11.55 3.57 12.68
C PRO A 154 11.94 2.81 13.96
N PRO A 155 13.13 3.07 14.51
CA PRO A 155 13.50 2.52 15.80
C PRO A 155 12.46 2.91 16.83
N ALA A 156 12.13 2.00 17.75
CA ALA A 156 11.27 2.34 18.88
C ALA A 156 11.84 3.57 19.57
N ALA A 157 10.98 4.55 19.88
CA ALA A 157 11.40 5.72 20.63
C ALA A 157 12.12 5.24 21.88
N ALA A 158 13.36 5.69 22.08
CA ALA A 158 14.08 5.39 23.29
C ALA A 158 13.21 5.90 24.46
N ASP A 159 12.92 5.02 25.41
CA ASP A 159 12.20 5.39 26.62
C ASP A 159 13.09 6.40 27.39
N THR A 160 12.84 7.67 27.14
CA THR A 160 13.46 8.77 27.89
C THR A 160 12.61 9.05 29.12
N SER A 161 12.43 8.02 29.94
CA SER A 161 11.94 8.23 31.30
C SER A 161 13.07 8.84 32.11
N PRO A 162 12.85 10.04 32.74
CA PRO A 162 13.84 10.66 33.59
C PRO A 162 14.06 9.86 34.87
#